data_70798dba6eddbc40da4ad4b716aca458
#
_entry.id   70798dba6eddbc40da4ad4b716aca458
#
_cell.length_a   1.000
_cell.length_b   1.000
_cell.length_c   1.000
_cell.angle_alpha   90.00
_cell.angle_beta   90.00
_cell.angle_gamma   90.00
#
_symmetry.space_group_name_H-M   'P 1'
#
loop_
_entity.id
_entity.type
_entity.pdbx_description
1 polymer ?
#
loop_
_entity_poly.entity_id
_entity_poly.type
_entity_poly.pdbx_seq_one_letter_code
_entity_poly.pdbx_strand_id
1 'polypeptide(L)'
;MDSAVALSALCAADVEVLASWADDEIFCAHAGWVASCSSVRDFWQRQLQHPPERLIRLGAKLDGVLVGHIDLHGDGEQERELGYLIGPSDRWGQGLGGRVAAAGLGYAFTELQLRSVWAEAVVANQPSVRILRSCGMRETGDGAPEAFLGVASRYLQFRITRSEWARLNSAD
;
A
#
# COMPACT_ATOMS: atom_id res chain seq x y z
N MET A 1 -20.23 -13.75 2.71
CA MET A 1 -18.84 -14.14 2.39
C MET A 1 -18.07 -12.84 2.15
N ASP A 2 -17.03 -12.65 2.91
CA ASP A 2 -16.20 -11.42 2.76
C ASP A 2 -15.36 -11.58 1.49
N SER A 3 -15.63 -10.78 0.46
CA SER A 3 -14.94 -10.88 -0.83
C SER A 3 -13.45 -10.60 -0.65
N ALA A 4 -12.59 -11.49 -1.13
CA ALA A 4 -11.14 -11.31 -1.04
C ALA A 4 -10.67 -10.15 -1.94
N VAL A 5 -9.63 -9.43 -1.49
CA VAL A 5 -8.94 -8.45 -2.34
C VAL A 5 -8.07 -9.19 -3.34
N ALA A 6 -8.29 -8.94 -4.63
CA ALA A 6 -7.47 -9.45 -5.71
C ALA A 6 -6.43 -8.41 -6.14
N LEU A 7 -5.19 -8.85 -6.36
CA LEU A 7 -4.12 -8.01 -6.93
C LEU A 7 -3.99 -8.30 -8.42
N SER A 8 -3.87 -7.24 -9.22
CA SER A 8 -3.64 -7.33 -10.67
C SER A 8 -2.81 -6.16 -11.17
N ALA A 9 -2.16 -6.32 -12.32
CA ALA A 9 -1.53 -5.20 -13.00
C ALA A 9 -2.57 -4.08 -13.23
N LEU A 10 -2.15 -2.83 -13.06
CA LEU A 10 -2.97 -1.68 -13.39
C LEU A 10 -3.19 -1.59 -14.90
N CYS A 11 -4.36 -1.13 -15.31
CA CYS A 11 -4.70 -0.93 -16.71
C CYS A 11 -5.22 0.50 -16.96
N ALA A 12 -5.50 0.84 -18.21
CA ALA A 12 -5.97 2.18 -18.58
C ALA A 12 -7.28 2.58 -17.85
N ALA A 13 -8.19 1.62 -17.61
CA ALA A 13 -9.41 1.90 -16.87
C ALA A 13 -9.14 2.24 -15.40
N ASP A 14 -8.11 1.64 -14.81
CA ASP A 14 -7.71 1.93 -13.41
C ASP A 14 -7.15 3.36 -13.29
N VAL A 15 -6.52 3.89 -14.34
CA VAL A 15 -6.02 5.28 -14.37
C VAL A 15 -7.14 6.29 -14.16
N GLU A 16 -8.31 6.07 -14.78
CA GLU A 16 -9.46 6.97 -14.63
C GLU A 16 -9.99 6.94 -13.19
N VAL A 17 -10.00 5.77 -12.56
CA VAL A 17 -10.38 5.63 -11.15
C VAL A 17 -9.37 6.35 -10.25
N LEU A 18 -8.07 6.12 -10.44
CA LEU A 18 -7.01 6.78 -9.67
C LEU A 18 -7.04 8.31 -9.84
N ALA A 19 -7.29 8.79 -11.08
CA ALA A 19 -7.40 10.22 -11.36
C ALA A 19 -8.60 10.85 -10.63
N SER A 20 -9.73 10.13 -10.53
CA SER A 20 -10.92 10.63 -9.83
C SER A 20 -10.69 10.84 -8.33
N TRP A 21 -9.72 10.15 -7.71
CA TRP A 21 -9.39 10.35 -6.30
C TRP A 21 -8.75 11.71 -6.01
N ALA A 22 -8.26 12.40 -7.04
CA ALA A 22 -7.74 13.77 -6.90
C ALA A 22 -8.81 14.81 -6.54
N ASP A 23 -10.10 14.47 -6.72
CA ASP A 23 -11.23 15.31 -6.31
C ASP A 23 -11.60 15.13 -4.82
N ASP A 24 -10.98 14.16 -4.14
CA ASP A 24 -11.17 13.89 -2.71
C ASP A 24 -10.08 14.61 -1.89
N GLU A 25 -10.43 15.76 -1.33
CA GLU A 25 -9.50 16.59 -0.55
C GLU A 25 -8.93 15.86 0.67
N ILE A 26 -9.73 15.01 1.33
CA ILE A 26 -9.31 14.25 2.51
C ILE A 26 -8.27 13.20 2.07
N PHE A 27 -8.57 12.47 1.00
CA PHE A 27 -7.63 11.51 0.43
C PHE A 27 -6.33 12.19 0.01
N CYS A 28 -6.42 13.29 -0.76
CA CYS A 28 -5.24 14.03 -1.24
C CYS A 28 -4.36 14.53 -0.09
N ALA A 29 -4.96 15.08 0.97
CA ALA A 29 -4.20 15.53 2.15
C ALA A 29 -3.42 14.38 2.81
N HIS A 30 -4.01 13.19 2.94
CA HIS A 30 -3.36 12.02 3.55
C HIS A 30 -2.33 11.36 2.62
N ALA A 31 -2.59 11.34 1.32
CA ALA A 31 -1.69 10.75 0.32
C ALA A 31 -0.56 11.71 -0.11
N GLY A 32 -0.59 12.97 0.35
CA GLY A 32 0.36 14.00 -0.09
C GLY A 32 0.17 14.42 -1.55
N TRP A 33 -1.03 14.24 -2.11
CA TRP A 33 -1.32 14.65 -3.48
C TRP A 33 -1.72 16.12 -3.51
N VAL A 34 -0.94 16.92 -4.25
CA VAL A 34 -1.17 18.37 -4.41
C VAL A 34 -1.48 18.76 -5.86
N ALA A 35 -1.81 17.79 -6.70
CA ALA A 35 -2.00 17.95 -8.14
C ALA A 35 -3.49 17.90 -8.52
N SER A 36 -3.84 18.53 -9.66
CA SER A 36 -5.17 18.43 -10.25
C SER A 36 -5.43 17.01 -10.80
N CYS A 37 -6.72 16.67 -10.99
CA CYS A 37 -7.14 15.40 -11.58
C CYS A 37 -6.45 15.12 -12.93
N SER A 38 -6.30 16.12 -13.81
CA SER A 38 -5.59 15.96 -15.09
C SER A 38 -4.11 15.61 -14.89
N SER A 39 -3.42 16.29 -13.98
CA SER A 39 -2.01 16.02 -13.68
C SER A 39 -1.83 14.63 -13.06
N VAL A 40 -2.77 14.17 -12.23
CA VAL A 40 -2.78 12.82 -11.65
C VAL A 40 -3.01 11.77 -12.75
N ARG A 41 -3.95 12.02 -13.67
CA ARG A 41 -4.16 11.15 -14.85
C ARG A 41 -2.88 11.00 -15.68
N ASP A 42 -2.24 12.12 -16.03
CA ASP A 42 -1.01 12.10 -16.81
C ASP A 42 0.13 11.38 -16.09
N PHE A 43 0.21 11.54 -14.77
CA PHE A 43 1.18 10.79 -13.95
C PHE A 43 0.93 9.28 -14.06
N TRP A 44 -0.30 8.82 -13.84
CA TRP A 44 -0.62 7.39 -13.88
C TRP A 44 -0.48 6.79 -15.27
N GLN A 45 -0.82 7.54 -16.33
CA GLN A 45 -0.59 7.11 -17.71
C GLN A 45 0.91 6.88 -17.97
N ARG A 46 1.78 7.79 -17.52
CA ARG A 46 3.23 7.62 -17.62
C ARG A 46 3.72 6.42 -16.82
N GLN A 47 3.18 6.18 -15.62
CA GLN A 47 3.52 5.00 -14.81
C GLN A 47 3.17 3.68 -15.49
N LEU A 48 2.08 3.64 -16.27
CA LEU A 48 1.72 2.46 -17.06
C LEU A 48 2.64 2.26 -18.27
N GLN A 49 2.99 3.34 -18.96
CA GLN A 49 3.82 3.29 -20.17
C GLN A 49 5.30 3.02 -19.84
N HIS A 50 5.76 3.57 -18.74
CA HIS A 50 7.14 3.52 -18.28
C HIS A 50 7.19 3.19 -16.79
N PRO A 51 6.89 1.93 -16.39
CA PRO A 51 6.91 1.53 -14.99
C PRO A 51 8.34 1.67 -14.42
N PRO A 52 8.49 2.17 -13.18
CA PRO A 52 9.79 2.27 -12.55
C PRO A 52 10.44 0.89 -12.39
N GLU A 53 11.72 0.76 -12.74
CA GLU A 53 12.45 -0.52 -12.73
C GLU A 53 12.51 -1.17 -11.33
N ARG A 54 12.53 -0.35 -10.28
CA ARG A 54 12.67 -0.82 -8.89
C ARG A 54 11.36 -0.81 -8.12
N LEU A 55 10.24 -0.94 -8.83
CA LEU A 55 8.90 -0.90 -8.25
C LEU A 55 8.00 -1.94 -8.91
N ILE A 56 7.44 -2.82 -8.10
CA ILE A 56 6.29 -3.65 -8.49
C ILE A 56 5.05 -2.99 -7.91
N ARG A 57 4.17 -2.52 -8.78
CA ARG A 57 2.90 -1.89 -8.40
C ARG A 57 1.74 -2.70 -8.93
N LEU A 58 0.81 -3.06 -8.03
CA LEU A 58 -0.39 -3.83 -8.37
C LEU A 58 -1.63 -3.11 -7.85
N GLY A 59 -2.64 -3.02 -8.69
CA GLY A 59 -3.96 -2.56 -8.29
C GLY A 59 -4.64 -3.57 -7.38
N ALA A 60 -5.22 -3.09 -6.28
CA ALA A 60 -6.02 -3.87 -5.35
C ALA A 60 -7.50 -3.72 -5.70
N LYS A 61 -8.17 -4.81 -6.03
CA LYS A 61 -9.57 -4.84 -6.48
C LYS A 61 -10.44 -5.65 -5.54
N LEU A 62 -11.59 -5.09 -5.20
CA LEU A 62 -12.65 -5.76 -4.46
C LEU A 62 -13.85 -5.89 -5.39
N ASP A 63 -14.29 -7.13 -5.67
CA ASP A 63 -15.37 -7.42 -6.62
C ASP A 63 -15.16 -6.75 -7.99
N GLY A 64 -13.91 -6.72 -8.46
CA GLY A 64 -13.52 -6.11 -9.73
C GLY A 64 -13.35 -4.59 -9.70
N VAL A 65 -13.68 -3.91 -8.60
CA VAL A 65 -13.55 -2.46 -8.44
C VAL A 65 -12.22 -2.13 -7.79
N LEU A 66 -11.46 -1.20 -8.37
CA LEU A 66 -10.21 -0.71 -7.80
C LEU A 66 -10.49 0.04 -6.48
N VAL A 67 -9.86 -0.40 -5.40
CA VAL A 67 -9.99 0.17 -4.05
C VAL A 67 -8.67 0.68 -3.49
N GLY A 68 -7.57 0.43 -4.20
CA GLY A 68 -6.23 0.82 -3.77
C GLY A 68 -5.17 0.24 -4.67
N HIS A 69 -3.94 0.34 -4.23
CA HIS A 69 -2.80 -0.38 -4.82
C HIS A 69 -1.80 -0.74 -3.74
N ILE A 70 -0.95 -1.70 -4.06
CA ILE A 70 0.27 -1.98 -3.30
C ILE A 70 1.49 -1.64 -4.13
N ASP A 71 2.55 -1.28 -3.46
CA ASP A 71 3.88 -1.04 -4.00
C ASP A 71 4.87 -1.95 -3.28
N LEU A 72 5.72 -2.64 -4.04
CA LEU A 72 6.88 -3.34 -3.51
C LEU A 72 8.14 -2.68 -4.08
N HIS A 73 8.73 -1.79 -3.27
CA HIS A 73 9.90 -1.00 -3.63
C HIS A 73 11.19 -1.78 -3.44
N GLY A 74 12.15 -1.47 -4.29
CA GLY A 74 13.48 -2.06 -4.28
C GLY A 74 13.67 -3.10 -5.38
N ASP A 75 14.92 -3.51 -5.55
CA ASP A 75 15.36 -4.53 -6.51
C ASP A 75 15.92 -5.79 -5.81
N GLY A 76 15.78 -5.84 -4.47
CA GLY A 76 16.23 -6.95 -3.67
C GLY A 76 15.45 -8.24 -3.99
N GLU A 77 16.18 -9.33 -4.26
CA GLU A 77 15.61 -10.65 -4.45
C GLU A 77 15.11 -11.28 -3.14
N GLN A 78 15.55 -10.75 -2.01
CA GLN A 78 15.28 -11.31 -0.69
C GLN A 78 14.34 -10.47 0.16
N GLU A 79 14.34 -9.15 -0.06
CA GLU A 79 13.58 -8.19 0.74
C GLU A 79 13.14 -6.99 -0.10
N ARG A 80 11.91 -6.53 0.13
CA ARG A 80 11.38 -5.28 -0.44
C ARG A 80 10.56 -4.53 0.60
N GLU A 81 10.39 -3.23 0.35
CA GLU A 81 9.49 -2.38 1.12
C GLU A 81 8.06 -2.50 0.59
N LEU A 82 7.10 -2.72 1.48
CA LEU A 82 5.68 -2.69 1.17
C LEU A 82 5.11 -1.29 1.44
N GLY A 83 4.61 -0.65 0.40
CA GLY A 83 3.70 0.48 0.48
C GLY A 83 2.28 0.07 0.07
N TYR A 84 1.28 0.81 0.52
CA TYR A 84 -0.11 0.63 0.08
C TYR A 84 -0.89 1.94 0.19
N LEU A 85 -1.89 2.07 -0.66
CA LEU A 85 -2.78 3.22 -0.70
C LEU A 85 -4.22 2.73 -0.89
N ILE A 86 -5.15 3.31 -0.16
CA ILE A 86 -6.60 3.03 -0.25
C ILE A 86 -7.32 4.31 -0.60
N GLY A 87 -8.14 4.27 -1.62
CA GLY A 87 -8.97 5.38 -2.06
C GLY A 87 -10.32 4.93 -2.63
N PRO A 88 -11.25 5.86 -2.69
CA PRO A 88 -11.27 7.19 -2.05
C PRO A 88 -11.47 7.11 -0.51
N SER A 89 -11.46 8.28 0.17
CA SER A 89 -11.47 8.34 1.65
C SER A 89 -12.76 7.82 2.28
N ASP A 90 -13.88 7.84 1.58
CA ASP A 90 -15.17 7.29 2.03
C ASP A 90 -15.16 5.77 2.25
N ARG A 91 -14.13 5.08 1.73
CA ARG A 91 -13.90 3.64 1.95
C ARG A 91 -13.06 3.33 3.19
N TRP A 92 -12.55 4.35 3.87
CA TRP A 92 -11.73 4.14 5.06
C TRP A 92 -12.59 3.67 6.26
N GLY A 93 -11.95 3.05 7.23
CA GLY A 93 -12.64 2.49 8.38
C GLY A 93 -13.38 1.17 8.14
N GLN A 94 -13.39 0.66 6.90
CA GLN A 94 -14.07 -0.58 6.49
C GLN A 94 -13.15 -1.81 6.47
N GLY A 95 -11.95 -1.71 7.06
CA GLY A 95 -10.97 -2.82 7.10
C GLY A 95 -10.20 -3.05 5.80
N LEU A 96 -10.46 -2.27 4.73
CA LEU A 96 -9.83 -2.47 3.43
C LEU A 96 -8.30 -2.32 3.47
N GLY A 97 -7.77 -1.39 4.27
CA GLY A 97 -6.33 -1.19 4.39
C GLY A 97 -5.60 -2.45 4.86
N GLY A 98 -6.13 -3.12 5.88
CA GLY A 98 -5.57 -4.39 6.37
C GLY A 98 -5.64 -5.50 5.32
N ARG A 99 -6.76 -5.60 4.59
CA ARG A 99 -6.95 -6.61 3.52
C ARG A 99 -6.00 -6.37 2.34
N VAL A 100 -5.80 -5.11 1.94
CA VAL A 100 -4.87 -4.74 0.86
C VAL A 100 -3.42 -5.00 1.27
N ALA A 101 -3.02 -4.60 2.48
CA ALA A 101 -1.68 -4.87 3.00
C ALA A 101 -1.41 -6.39 3.13
N ALA A 102 -2.38 -7.16 3.64
CA ALA A 102 -2.29 -8.62 3.73
C ALA A 102 -2.16 -9.27 2.35
N ALA A 103 -2.91 -8.80 1.34
CA ALA A 103 -2.78 -9.28 -0.04
C ALA A 103 -1.38 -8.98 -0.61
N GLY A 104 -0.82 -7.79 -0.31
CA GLY A 104 0.54 -7.41 -0.69
C GLY A 104 1.60 -8.32 -0.07
N LEU A 105 1.48 -8.64 1.23
CA LEU A 105 2.36 -9.61 1.90
C LEU A 105 2.21 -11.01 1.29
N GLY A 106 0.99 -11.44 1.03
CA GLY A 106 0.73 -12.71 0.33
C GLY A 106 1.48 -12.78 -0.99
N TYR A 107 1.31 -11.78 -1.85
CA TYR A 107 2.02 -11.70 -3.14
C TYR A 107 3.55 -11.72 -2.97
N ALA A 108 4.07 -10.93 -2.03
CA ALA A 108 5.50 -10.87 -1.76
C ALA A 108 6.09 -12.23 -1.36
N PHE A 109 5.36 -13.01 -0.54
CA PHE A 109 5.86 -14.29 -0.02
C PHE A 109 5.53 -15.49 -0.92
N THR A 110 4.42 -15.48 -1.66
CA THR A 110 4.03 -16.61 -2.51
C THR A 110 4.51 -16.46 -3.95
N GLU A 111 4.41 -15.28 -4.55
CA GLU A 111 4.79 -15.06 -5.95
C GLU A 111 6.26 -14.67 -6.09
N LEU A 112 6.71 -13.67 -5.30
CA LEU A 112 8.10 -13.22 -5.36
C LEU A 112 9.06 -14.04 -4.51
N GLN A 113 8.54 -14.91 -3.66
CA GLN A 113 9.35 -15.78 -2.78
C GLN A 113 10.34 -15.01 -1.90
N LEU A 114 10.01 -13.77 -1.50
CA LEU A 114 10.85 -12.97 -0.63
C LEU A 114 11.08 -13.65 0.72
N ARG A 115 12.21 -13.40 1.37
CA ARG A 115 12.51 -13.88 2.74
C ARG A 115 11.89 -12.98 3.80
N SER A 116 11.82 -11.68 3.50
CA SER A 116 11.24 -10.69 4.41
C SER A 116 10.64 -9.53 3.63
N VAL A 117 9.72 -8.85 4.29
CA VAL A 117 9.13 -7.58 3.85
C VAL A 117 9.27 -6.59 4.99
N TRP A 118 9.69 -5.38 4.67
CA TRP A 118 9.65 -4.27 5.61
C TRP A 118 8.67 -3.20 5.14
N ALA A 119 8.28 -2.34 6.02
CA ALA A 119 7.37 -1.21 5.73
C ALA A 119 7.63 -0.10 6.74
N GLU A 120 7.19 1.11 6.43
CA GLU A 120 7.18 2.17 7.41
C GLU A 120 5.86 2.95 7.37
N ALA A 121 5.48 3.52 8.50
CA ALA A 121 4.34 4.39 8.63
C ALA A 121 4.70 5.56 9.53
N VAL A 122 4.23 6.76 9.20
CA VAL A 122 4.41 7.90 10.09
C VAL A 122 3.65 7.66 11.39
N VAL A 123 4.29 7.85 12.54
CA VAL A 123 3.69 7.61 13.86
C VAL A 123 2.35 8.35 14.02
N ALA A 124 2.26 9.59 13.51
CA ALA A 124 1.01 10.35 13.55
C ALA A 124 -0.11 9.75 12.68
N ASN A 125 0.22 8.90 11.69
CA ASN A 125 -0.75 8.14 10.90
C ASN A 125 -1.14 6.84 11.62
N GLN A 126 -1.86 6.97 12.70
CA GLN A 126 -2.28 5.84 13.55
C GLN A 126 -3.05 4.73 12.82
N PRO A 127 -3.92 5.02 11.82
CA PRO A 127 -4.53 3.97 11.02
C PRO A 127 -3.51 3.08 10.33
N SER A 128 -2.48 3.65 9.67
CA SER A 128 -1.44 2.89 8.98
C SER A 128 -0.60 2.06 9.94
N VAL A 129 -0.22 2.63 11.10
CA VAL A 129 0.49 1.91 12.16
C VAL A 129 -0.32 0.68 12.63
N ARG A 130 -1.63 0.85 12.87
CA ARG A 130 -2.50 -0.27 13.27
C ARG A 130 -2.61 -1.35 12.20
N ILE A 131 -2.67 -0.96 10.92
CA ILE A 131 -2.71 -1.91 9.80
C ILE A 131 -1.47 -2.78 9.79
N LEU A 132 -0.26 -2.19 9.85
CA LEU A 132 0.99 -2.95 9.82
C LEU A 132 1.09 -3.91 11.01
N ARG A 133 0.70 -3.47 12.22
CA ARG A 133 0.62 -4.34 13.39
C ARG A 133 -0.38 -5.49 13.22
N SER A 134 -1.56 -5.22 12.68
CA SER A 134 -2.59 -6.25 12.44
C SER A 134 -2.17 -7.30 11.39
N CYS A 135 -1.29 -6.92 10.46
CA CYS A 135 -0.66 -7.85 9.52
C CYS A 135 0.47 -8.70 10.14
N GLY A 136 0.72 -8.58 11.44
CA GLY A 136 1.75 -9.33 12.15
C GLY A 136 3.17 -8.78 11.95
N MET A 137 3.32 -7.60 11.38
CA MET A 137 4.62 -6.95 11.26
C MET A 137 5.10 -6.43 12.61
N ARG A 138 6.36 -6.68 12.94
CA ARG A 138 6.99 -6.24 14.20
C ARG A 138 7.70 -4.89 13.98
N GLU A 139 7.61 -4.02 14.97
CA GLU A 139 8.39 -2.79 15.01
C GLU A 139 9.89 -3.09 15.11
N THR A 140 10.68 -2.40 14.31
CA THR A 140 12.14 -2.59 14.26
C THR A 140 12.93 -1.34 14.65
N GLY A 141 12.30 -0.20 14.68
CA GLY A 141 12.92 1.05 15.10
C GLY A 141 12.26 2.29 14.51
N ASP A 142 12.83 3.41 14.84
CA ASP A 142 12.43 4.71 14.29
C ASP A 142 13.12 4.95 12.94
N GLY A 143 12.38 5.52 12.00
CA GLY A 143 12.89 6.01 10.72
C GLY A 143 13.12 7.52 10.72
N ALA A 144 13.18 8.10 9.52
CA ALA A 144 13.41 9.53 9.34
C ALA A 144 12.29 10.41 9.94
N PRO A 145 12.61 11.67 10.35
CA PRO A 145 11.59 12.66 10.64
C PRO A 145 10.67 12.88 9.45
N GLU A 146 9.37 12.99 9.71
CA GLU A 146 8.34 13.24 8.69
C GLU A 146 7.18 14.01 9.33
N ALA A 147 6.47 14.81 8.53
CA ALA A 147 5.25 15.47 8.97
C ALA A 147 4.03 14.72 8.39
N PHE A 148 2.96 14.66 9.18
CA PHE A 148 1.69 14.10 8.72
C PHE A 148 0.56 15.08 9.04
N LEU A 149 -0.15 15.54 8.02
CA LEU A 149 -1.22 16.54 8.13
C LEU A 149 -0.78 17.79 8.93
N GLY A 150 0.45 18.26 8.66
CA GLY A 150 1.03 19.42 9.34
C GLY A 150 1.56 19.16 10.76
N VAL A 151 1.47 17.93 11.27
CA VAL A 151 2.01 17.55 12.58
C VAL A 151 3.40 16.94 12.40
N ALA A 152 4.40 17.54 13.07
CA ALA A 152 5.76 16.99 13.09
C ALA A 152 5.75 15.58 13.74
N SER A 153 6.39 14.63 13.11
CA SER A 153 6.41 13.23 13.51
C SER A 153 7.68 12.54 12.99
N ARG A 154 7.67 11.25 12.89
CA ARG A 154 8.70 10.41 12.27
C ARG A 154 8.09 9.13 11.74
N TYR A 155 8.82 8.43 10.90
CA TYR A 155 8.50 7.06 10.53
C TYR A 155 8.75 6.11 11.69
N LEU A 156 7.92 5.08 11.76
CA LEU A 156 8.11 3.88 12.56
C LEU A 156 8.28 2.72 11.57
N GLN A 157 9.35 1.96 11.72
CA GLN A 157 9.71 0.87 10.81
C GLN A 157 9.20 -0.47 11.32
N PHE A 158 8.78 -1.30 10.38
CA PHE A 158 8.20 -2.61 10.61
C PHE A 158 8.84 -3.66 9.71
N ARG A 159 8.84 -4.91 10.17
CA ARG A 159 9.33 -6.04 9.38
C ARG A 159 8.58 -7.31 9.71
N ILE A 160 8.43 -8.19 8.71
CA ILE A 160 7.95 -9.55 8.88
C ILE A 160 8.75 -10.48 7.96
N THR A 161 9.10 -11.67 8.47
CA THR A 161 9.73 -12.73 7.68
C THR A 161 8.69 -13.67 7.10
N ARG A 162 9.04 -14.39 6.02
CA ARG A 162 8.15 -15.41 5.44
C ARG A 162 7.73 -16.46 6.46
N SER A 163 8.64 -16.90 7.33
CA SER A 163 8.34 -17.90 8.36
C SER A 163 7.35 -17.39 9.43
N GLU A 164 7.44 -16.12 9.80
CA GLU A 164 6.48 -15.49 10.71
C GLU A 164 5.10 -15.36 10.03
N TRP A 165 5.07 -14.88 8.80
CA TRP A 165 3.84 -14.78 8.01
C TRP A 165 3.17 -16.15 7.80
N ALA A 166 3.93 -17.18 7.43
CA ALA A 166 3.39 -18.52 7.24
C ALA A 166 2.75 -19.08 8.52
N ARG A 167 3.38 -18.85 9.69
CA ARG A 167 2.80 -19.29 10.97
C ARG A 167 1.47 -18.62 11.29
N LEU A 168 1.33 -17.32 10.97
CA LEU A 168 0.07 -16.60 11.19
C LEU A 168 -1.06 -17.09 10.28
N ASN A 169 -0.72 -17.52 9.05
CA ASN A 169 -1.70 -17.97 8.05
C ASN A 169 -1.91 -19.50 8.02
N SER A 170 -1.21 -20.26 8.88
CA SER A 170 -1.38 -21.72 9.00
C SER A 170 -2.25 -22.11 10.21
N ALA A 171 -2.75 -21.14 10.96
CA ALA A 171 -3.51 -21.36 12.20
C ALA A 171 -5.04 -21.33 12.02
N ASP A 172 -5.54 -21.28 10.75
CA ASP A 172 -6.97 -21.33 10.41
C ASP A 172 -7.36 -22.66 9.81
#